data_30ba56ac9f9c1b46da2a5df58dbeb877
#
_entry.id   30ba56ac9f9c1b46da2a5df58dbeb877
#
_cell.length_a   1.000
_cell.length_b   1.000
_cell.length_c   1.000
_cell.angle_alpha   90.00
_cell.angle_beta   90.00
_cell.angle_gamma   90.00
#
_symmetry.space_group_name_H-M   'P 1'
#
loop_
_entity.id
_entity.type
_entity.pdbx_description
1 polymer ?
#
loop_
_entity_poly.entity_id
_entity_poly.type
_entity_poly.pdbx_seq_one_letter_code
_entity_poly.pdbx_strand_id
1 'polypeptide(L)'
;MTATLLAGVTIPGAWAQPASGPRAADAVSPEAIVAALYEVISGPAGQPRDWDRFRGLFAAGARLVPAAPRRDGSAPVALSPDDYATRTSDTFSKSGFFEREVSRTADGFGTIRHVFSTYESRRAAADEKPFARGINSIQLMQHGGRWWIVTVMWDQERPDNPIPAKYLERRPPLA
;
A
#
# COMPACT_ATOMS: atom_id res chain seq x y z
N MET A 1 60.02 19.67 22.64
CA MET A 1 58.64 20.09 22.56
C MET A 1 58.04 19.38 21.35
N THR A 2 57.35 18.27 21.56
CA THR A 2 56.79 17.44 20.52
C THR A 2 55.26 17.62 20.58
N ALA A 3 54.69 18.24 19.55
CA ALA A 3 53.23 18.44 19.42
C ALA A 3 52.60 17.22 18.79
N THR A 4 51.73 16.53 19.52
CA THR A 4 50.92 15.41 19.02
C THR A 4 49.64 15.96 18.37
N LEU A 5 49.48 15.79 17.06
CA LEU A 5 48.24 16.07 16.33
C LEU A 5 47.25 14.94 16.60
N LEU A 6 46.16 15.25 17.25
CA LEU A 6 44.97 14.39 17.32
C LEU A 6 44.17 14.48 16.01
N ALA A 7 44.17 13.41 15.22
CA ALA A 7 43.31 13.27 14.05
C ALA A 7 41.87 13.03 14.52
N GLY A 8 41.00 14.00 14.23
CA GLY A 8 39.57 13.86 14.48
C GLY A 8 38.94 12.82 13.55
N VAL A 9 38.39 11.76 14.12
CA VAL A 9 37.57 10.76 13.42
C VAL A 9 36.19 11.39 13.15
N THR A 10 35.94 11.77 11.92
CA THR A 10 34.59 12.14 11.46
C THR A 10 33.75 10.88 11.36
N ILE A 11 32.78 10.70 12.26
CA ILE A 11 31.77 9.65 12.18
C ILE A 11 30.86 10.02 11.01
N PRO A 12 30.67 9.14 9.98
CA PRO A 12 29.71 9.40 8.91
C PRO A 12 28.33 9.51 9.51
N GLY A 13 27.62 10.57 9.10
CA GLY A 13 26.31 10.94 9.63
C GLY A 13 25.34 9.78 9.67
N ALA A 14 24.66 9.64 10.80
CA ALA A 14 23.54 8.74 10.95
C ALA A 14 22.54 9.03 9.83
N TRP A 15 22.20 8.03 9.04
CA TRP A 15 21.13 8.09 8.06
C TRP A 15 19.86 8.47 8.82
N ALA A 16 19.37 9.69 8.58
CA ALA A 16 18.11 10.14 9.17
C ALA A 16 17.03 9.17 8.71
N GLN A 17 16.44 8.44 9.65
CA GLN A 17 15.28 7.62 9.35
C GLN A 17 14.18 8.57 8.86
N PRO A 18 13.48 8.24 7.74
CA PRO A 18 12.39 9.07 7.29
C PRO A 18 11.36 9.18 8.43
N ALA A 19 10.83 10.39 8.64
CA ALA A 19 9.83 10.64 9.66
C ALA A 19 8.66 9.66 9.47
N SER A 20 8.34 8.87 10.49
CA SER A 20 7.19 7.96 10.48
C SER A 20 5.90 8.75 10.67
N GLY A 21 4.80 8.25 10.11
CA GLY A 21 3.47 8.81 10.28
C GLY A 21 2.85 9.48 9.05
N PRO A 22 1.64 10.04 9.19
CA PRO A 22 0.88 10.62 8.07
C PRO A 22 1.62 11.76 7.39
N ARG A 23 1.67 11.75 6.06
CA ARG A 23 2.27 12.80 5.24
C ARG A 23 1.16 13.56 4.51
N ALA A 24 1.19 14.89 4.53
CA ALA A 24 0.19 15.69 3.83
C ALA A 24 0.15 15.37 2.32
N ALA A 25 1.30 15.15 1.70
CA ALA A 25 1.41 14.80 0.29
C ALA A 25 0.72 13.49 -0.09
N ASP A 26 0.58 12.55 0.85
CA ASP A 26 -0.05 11.24 0.58
C ASP A 26 -1.56 11.35 0.30
N ALA A 27 -2.21 12.45 0.64
CA ALA A 27 -3.66 12.56 0.62
C ALA A 27 -4.19 13.79 -0.14
N VAL A 28 -3.36 14.41 -0.98
CA VAL A 28 -3.73 15.61 -1.75
C VAL A 28 -4.66 15.30 -2.93
N SER A 29 -4.63 14.05 -3.44
CA SER A 29 -5.49 13.60 -4.53
C SER A 29 -5.82 12.11 -4.39
N PRO A 30 -6.84 11.61 -5.14
CA PRO A 30 -7.13 10.17 -5.22
C PRO A 30 -5.93 9.34 -5.69
N GLU A 31 -5.16 9.87 -6.64
CA GLU A 31 -3.95 9.22 -7.18
C GLU A 31 -2.86 9.12 -6.11
N ALA A 32 -2.64 10.23 -5.38
CA ALA A 32 -1.62 10.30 -4.34
C ALA A 32 -1.91 9.29 -3.21
N ILE A 33 -3.15 9.19 -2.74
CA ILE A 33 -3.47 8.29 -1.63
C ILE A 33 -3.43 6.82 -2.03
N VAL A 34 -3.79 6.48 -3.28
CA VAL A 34 -3.65 5.12 -3.79
C VAL A 34 -2.18 4.75 -3.98
N ALA A 35 -1.36 5.66 -4.51
CA ALA A 35 0.08 5.46 -4.63
C ALA A 35 0.74 5.27 -3.25
N ALA A 36 0.37 6.09 -2.26
CA ALA A 36 0.85 5.99 -0.89
C ALA A 36 0.46 4.67 -0.23
N LEU A 37 -0.75 4.15 -0.50
CA LEU A 37 -1.18 2.84 -0.03
C LEU A 37 -0.26 1.73 -0.52
N TYR A 38 0.05 1.68 -1.82
CA TYR A 38 0.97 0.69 -2.38
C TYR A 38 2.41 0.85 -1.88
N GLU A 39 2.87 2.10 -1.77
CA GLU A 39 4.23 2.39 -1.29
C GLU A 39 4.43 1.94 0.15
N VAL A 40 3.52 2.29 1.06
CA VAL A 40 3.69 2.09 2.50
C VAL A 40 3.70 0.61 2.91
N ILE A 41 3.01 -0.25 2.17
CA ILE A 41 3.00 -1.71 2.41
C ILE A 41 4.18 -2.43 1.74
N SER A 42 4.86 -1.75 0.81
CA SER A 42 5.95 -2.34 0.02
C SER A 42 7.31 -2.15 0.70
N GLY A 43 8.18 -3.16 0.57
CA GLY A 43 9.55 -3.09 1.05
C GLY A 43 10.22 -4.47 1.14
N PRO A 44 11.56 -4.50 1.28
CA PRO A 44 12.33 -5.73 1.35
C PRO A 44 12.10 -6.49 2.66
N ALA A 45 12.54 -7.76 2.67
CA ALA A 45 12.64 -8.54 3.89
C ALA A 45 13.57 -7.82 4.90
N GLY A 46 13.27 -7.94 6.19
CA GLY A 46 14.04 -7.32 7.26
C GLY A 46 13.71 -5.84 7.51
N GLN A 47 12.94 -5.19 6.65
CA GLN A 47 12.56 -3.78 6.83
C GLN A 47 11.13 -3.67 7.39
N PRO A 48 10.94 -3.09 8.58
CA PRO A 48 9.61 -2.76 9.09
C PRO A 48 8.88 -1.78 8.17
N ARG A 49 7.56 -1.91 8.08
CA ARG A 49 6.70 -0.96 7.37
C ARG A 49 6.35 0.23 8.28
N ASP A 50 6.13 1.39 7.69
CA ASP A 50 5.63 2.57 8.40
C ASP A 50 4.11 2.43 8.64
N TRP A 51 3.76 1.67 9.67
CA TRP A 51 2.36 1.40 10.00
C TRP A 51 1.61 2.64 10.51
N ASP A 52 2.30 3.65 11.02
CA ASP A 52 1.67 4.92 11.42
C ASP A 52 1.28 5.74 10.18
N ARG A 53 2.16 5.80 9.18
CA ARG A 53 1.83 6.36 7.87
C ARG A 53 0.67 5.60 7.22
N PHE A 54 0.69 4.26 7.27
CA PHE A 54 -0.39 3.43 6.74
C PHE A 54 -1.73 3.77 7.38
N ARG A 55 -1.81 3.79 8.73
CA ARG A 55 -3.03 4.16 9.46
C ARG A 55 -3.53 5.54 9.07
N GLY A 56 -2.62 6.48 8.88
CA GLY A 56 -2.92 7.86 8.49
C GLY A 56 -3.61 8.04 7.14
N LEU A 57 -3.65 7.00 6.29
CA LEU A 57 -4.38 7.02 5.03
C LEU A 57 -5.89 6.72 5.21
N PHE A 58 -6.29 6.12 6.30
CA PHE A 58 -7.63 5.57 6.48
C PHE A 58 -8.53 6.48 7.32
N ALA A 59 -9.80 6.57 6.93
CA ALA A 59 -10.83 7.20 7.74
C ALA A 59 -11.12 6.37 8.99
N ALA A 60 -11.65 7.02 10.03
CA ALA A 60 -12.16 6.31 11.19
C ALA A 60 -13.24 5.30 10.77
N GLY A 61 -13.13 4.07 11.26
CA GLY A 61 -14.05 2.98 10.90
C GLY A 61 -13.81 2.34 9.55
N ALA A 62 -12.72 2.68 8.84
CA ALA A 62 -12.35 2.05 7.56
C ALA A 62 -12.21 0.53 7.66
N ARG A 63 -12.41 -0.16 6.53
CA ARG A 63 -12.38 -1.62 6.43
C ARG A 63 -11.49 -2.11 5.30
N LEU A 64 -10.76 -3.17 5.59
CA LEU A 64 -9.97 -3.94 4.61
C LEU A 64 -10.54 -5.35 4.54
N VAL A 65 -10.98 -5.77 3.35
CA VAL A 65 -11.74 -7.01 3.17
C VAL A 65 -11.08 -7.91 2.13
N PRO A 66 -10.38 -8.97 2.54
CA PRO A 66 -9.96 -10.02 1.62
C PRO A 66 -11.18 -10.82 1.17
N ALA A 67 -11.63 -10.62 -0.09
CA ALA A 67 -12.88 -11.20 -0.59
C ALA A 67 -12.70 -12.61 -1.19
N ALA A 68 -11.45 -13.07 -1.39
CA ALA A 68 -11.20 -14.40 -1.93
C ALA A 68 -11.88 -15.51 -1.10
N PRO A 69 -12.47 -16.51 -1.74
CA PRO A 69 -13.08 -17.64 -1.04
C PRO A 69 -12.09 -18.30 -0.07
N ARG A 70 -12.51 -18.53 1.15
CA ARG A 70 -11.71 -19.21 2.16
C ARG A 70 -11.84 -20.73 2.00
N ARG A 71 -10.74 -21.45 2.22
CA ARG A 71 -10.71 -22.92 2.09
C ARG A 71 -11.69 -23.63 3.02
N ASP A 72 -11.98 -23.04 4.16
CA ASP A 72 -12.93 -23.55 5.17
C ASP A 72 -14.39 -23.14 4.91
N GLY A 73 -14.66 -22.45 3.80
CA GLY A 73 -15.99 -21.95 3.45
C GLY A 73 -16.51 -20.82 4.34
N SER A 74 -15.72 -20.31 5.29
CA SER A 74 -16.14 -19.23 6.16
C SER A 74 -16.25 -17.90 5.40
N ALA A 75 -17.09 -17.00 5.89
CA ALA A 75 -17.26 -15.66 5.32
C ALA A 75 -15.96 -14.84 5.42
N PRO A 76 -15.71 -13.92 4.46
CA PRO A 76 -14.62 -12.96 4.57
C PRO A 76 -14.72 -12.13 5.87
N VAL A 77 -13.59 -11.89 6.50
CA VAL A 77 -13.53 -11.07 7.71
C VAL A 77 -13.07 -9.67 7.35
N ALA A 78 -13.90 -8.67 7.63
CA ALA A 78 -13.50 -7.27 7.50
C ALA A 78 -12.50 -6.92 8.63
N LEU A 79 -11.35 -6.38 8.25
CA LEU A 79 -10.28 -5.98 9.14
C LEU A 79 -10.30 -4.47 9.33
N SER A 80 -9.94 -3.99 10.50
CA SER A 80 -9.50 -2.61 10.67
C SER A 80 -8.09 -2.42 10.07
N PRO A 81 -7.62 -1.18 9.86
CA PRO A 81 -6.22 -0.92 9.49
C PRO A 81 -5.22 -1.50 10.50
N ASP A 82 -5.54 -1.47 11.80
CA ASP A 82 -4.73 -2.07 12.86
C ASP A 82 -4.67 -3.60 12.77
N ASP A 83 -5.81 -4.26 12.53
CA ASP A 83 -5.85 -5.71 12.34
C ASP A 83 -5.03 -6.13 11.13
N TYR A 84 -5.12 -5.37 10.03
CA TYR A 84 -4.34 -5.63 8.82
C TYR A 84 -2.83 -5.50 9.10
N ALA A 85 -2.40 -4.39 9.70
CA ALA A 85 -1.01 -4.16 10.07
C ALA A 85 -0.47 -5.29 10.96
N THR A 86 -1.21 -5.68 12.00
CA THR A 86 -0.84 -6.74 12.92
C THR A 86 -0.70 -8.09 12.21
N ARG A 87 -1.65 -8.45 11.34
CA ARG A 87 -1.65 -9.76 10.65
C ARG A 87 -0.56 -9.89 9.58
N THR A 88 -0.18 -8.77 8.94
CA THR A 88 0.74 -8.79 7.80
C THR A 88 2.18 -8.45 8.15
N SER A 89 2.40 -7.75 9.26
CA SER A 89 3.72 -7.22 9.69
C SER A 89 4.82 -8.29 9.66
N ASP A 90 4.59 -9.42 10.30
CA ASP A 90 5.56 -10.52 10.37
C ASP A 90 5.86 -11.12 8.99
N THR A 91 4.82 -11.34 8.18
CA THR A 91 4.98 -11.93 6.85
C THR A 91 5.75 -11.01 5.93
N PHE A 92 5.41 -9.72 5.93
CA PHE A 92 6.07 -8.73 5.08
C PHE A 92 7.52 -8.48 5.49
N SER A 93 7.80 -8.51 6.80
CA SER A 93 9.17 -8.40 7.30
C SER A 93 10.03 -9.62 6.93
N LYS A 94 9.48 -10.84 7.02
CA LYS A 94 10.24 -12.08 6.78
C LYS A 94 10.50 -12.36 5.31
N SER A 95 9.54 -12.08 4.43
CA SER A 95 9.60 -12.52 3.03
C SER A 95 9.74 -11.40 2.00
N GLY A 96 9.73 -10.15 2.41
CA GLY A 96 9.56 -9.01 1.52
C GLY A 96 8.15 -8.98 0.89
N PHE A 97 7.69 -7.78 0.54
CA PHE A 97 6.43 -7.60 -0.15
C PHE A 97 6.49 -6.31 -0.95
N PHE A 98 6.29 -6.39 -2.25
CA PHE A 98 6.25 -5.24 -3.14
C PHE A 98 4.98 -5.35 -3.97
N GLU A 99 4.09 -4.39 -3.79
CA GLU A 99 2.85 -4.30 -4.56
C GLU A 99 2.84 -3.03 -5.38
N ARG A 100 2.44 -3.13 -6.63
CA ARG A 100 2.30 -1.99 -7.52
C ARG A 100 1.00 -2.05 -8.29
N GLU A 101 0.44 -0.89 -8.55
CA GLU A 101 -0.64 -0.75 -9.49
C GLU A 101 -0.14 -0.90 -10.93
N VAL A 102 -0.86 -1.66 -11.74
CA VAL A 102 -0.56 -1.84 -13.16
C VAL A 102 -1.61 -1.21 -14.08
N SER A 103 -2.84 -1.10 -13.60
CA SER A 103 -3.95 -0.47 -14.31
C SER A 103 -5.02 -0.01 -13.32
N ARG A 104 -5.82 0.99 -13.69
CA ARG A 104 -7.00 1.39 -12.91
C ARG A 104 -8.15 1.85 -13.79
N THR A 105 -9.37 1.68 -13.26
CA THR A 105 -10.52 2.49 -13.64
C THR A 105 -10.99 3.24 -12.40
N ALA A 106 -11.52 4.45 -12.58
CA ALA A 106 -12.03 5.24 -11.48
C ALA A 106 -13.28 6.00 -11.90
N ASP A 107 -14.22 6.11 -10.96
CA ASP A 107 -15.44 6.90 -11.08
C ASP A 107 -15.60 7.78 -9.85
N GLY A 108 -16.36 8.89 -9.98
CA GLY A 108 -16.57 9.72 -8.84
C GLY A 108 -17.65 10.74 -8.99
N PHE A 109 -18.15 11.19 -7.84
CA PHE A 109 -19.12 12.27 -7.76
C PHE A 109 -18.85 13.12 -6.51
N GLY A 110 -18.66 14.41 -6.68
CA GLY A 110 -18.37 15.32 -5.57
C GLY A 110 -17.18 14.85 -4.72
N THR A 111 -17.43 14.55 -3.47
CA THR A 111 -16.41 14.15 -2.48
C THR A 111 -16.14 12.64 -2.43
N ILE A 112 -16.74 11.84 -3.30
CA ILE A 112 -16.52 10.38 -3.33
C ILE A 112 -15.79 9.96 -4.60
N ARG A 113 -14.93 8.95 -4.49
CA ARG A 113 -14.27 8.25 -5.61
C ARG A 113 -14.30 6.76 -5.35
N HIS A 114 -14.51 6.01 -6.42
CA HIS A 114 -14.27 4.58 -6.48
C HIS A 114 -13.10 4.33 -7.43
N VAL A 115 -12.10 3.62 -6.96
CA VAL A 115 -10.94 3.20 -7.75
C VAL A 115 -10.93 1.68 -7.80
N PHE A 116 -10.95 1.13 -9.01
CA PHE A 116 -10.81 -0.30 -9.28
C PHE A 116 -9.42 -0.52 -9.84
N SER A 117 -8.49 -0.88 -8.97
CA SER A 117 -7.04 -0.86 -9.19
C SER A 117 -6.51 -2.28 -9.34
N THR A 118 -5.99 -2.61 -10.52
CA THR A 118 -5.32 -3.89 -10.77
C THR A 118 -3.90 -3.82 -10.23
N TYR A 119 -3.51 -4.81 -9.44
CA TYR A 119 -2.20 -4.87 -8.79
C TYR A 119 -1.41 -6.11 -9.16
N GLU A 120 -0.10 -6.02 -8.96
CA GLU A 120 0.85 -7.13 -8.99
C GLU A 120 1.69 -7.12 -7.72
N SER A 121 1.86 -8.29 -7.09
CA SER A 121 2.67 -8.45 -5.88
C SER A 121 3.91 -9.31 -6.16
N ARG A 122 5.09 -8.88 -5.64
CA ARG A 122 6.39 -9.51 -5.77
C ARG A 122 7.06 -9.68 -4.40
N ARG A 123 8.00 -10.62 -4.29
CA ARG A 123 8.82 -10.80 -3.07
C ARG A 123 10.00 -9.84 -3.05
N ALA A 124 10.57 -9.54 -4.21
CA ALA A 124 11.59 -8.52 -4.40
C ALA A 124 11.17 -7.58 -5.53
N ALA A 125 11.62 -6.32 -5.47
CA ALA A 125 11.29 -5.32 -6.50
C ALA A 125 11.79 -5.73 -7.90
N ALA A 126 12.89 -6.49 -7.96
CA ALA A 126 13.51 -6.95 -9.19
C ALA A 126 12.92 -8.26 -9.74
N ASP A 127 11.96 -8.89 -9.07
CA ASP A 127 11.36 -10.12 -9.59
C ASP A 127 10.66 -9.84 -10.92
N GLU A 128 10.97 -10.65 -11.93
CA GLU A 128 10.38 -10.52 -13.27
C GLU A 128 8.88 -10.82 -13.26
N LYS A 129 8.51 -11.87 -12.50
CA LYS A 129 7.11 -12.33 -12.43
C LYS A 129 6.50 -12.05 -11.06
N PRO A 130 5.25 -11.54 -11.01
CA PRO A 130 4.53 -11.45 -9.75
C PRO A 130 4.19 -12.84 -9.22
N PHE A 131 4.17 -13.00 -7.90
CA PHE A 131 3.64 -14.22 -7.27
C PHE A 131 2.11 -14.15 -7.11
N ALA A 132 1.51 -12.95 -7.18
CA ALA A 132 0.08 -12.74 -7.15
C ALA A 132 -0.30 -11.53 -7.99
N ARG A 133 -1.50 -11.56 -8.57
CA ARG A 133 -2.19 -10.43 -9.18
C ARG A 133 -3.62 -10.40 -8.67
N GLY A 134 -4.26 -9.24 -8.76
CA GLY A 134 -5.66 -9.11 -8.38
C GLY A 134 -6.16 -7.71 -8.62
N ILE A 135 -7.33 -7.44 -8.07
CA ILE A 135 -7.96 -6.12 -8.14
C ILE A 135 -8.32 -5.65 -6.74
N ASN A 136 -7.93 -4.43 -6.41
CA ASN A 136 -8.37 -3.69 -5.26
C ASN A 136 -9.56 -2.78 -5.64
N SER A 137 -10.71 -2.96 -5.01
CA SER A 137 -11.84 -2.04 -5.04
C SER A 137 -11.68 -1.07 -3.88
N ILE A 138 -11.36 0.19 -4.16
CA ILE A 138 -11.01 1.20 -3.17
C ILE A 138 -12.08 2.29 -3.17
N GLN A 139 -12.69 2.54 -2.01
CA GLN A 139 -13.61 3.66 -1.81
C GLN A 139 -12.86 4.79 -1.10
N LEU A 140 -12.90 5.98 -1.70
CA LEU A 140 -12.27 7.18 -1.17
C LEU A 140 -13.31 8.24 -0.86
N MET A 141 -13.03 9.05 0.17
CA MET A 141 -13.83 10.20 0.57
C MET A 141 -12.93 11.42 0.75
N GLN A 142 -13.34 12.57 0.24
CA GLN A 142 -12.70 13.85 0.54
C GLN A 142 -13.36 14.51 1.75
N HIS A 143 -12.57 14.82 2.78
CA HIS A 143 -13.02 15.53 3.95
C HIS A 143 -11.86 16.29 4.61
N GLY A 144 -12.11 17.49 5.13
CA GLY A 144 -11.09 18.29 5.81
C GLY A 144 -9.90 18.66 4.92
N GLY A 145 -10.15 18.91 3.62
CA GLY A 145 -9.12 19.31 2.67
C GLY A 145 -8.19 18.16 2.20
N ARG A 146 -8.53 16.90 2.51
CA ARG A 146 -7.72 15.73 2.09
C ARG A 146 -8.59 14.55 1.70
N TRP A 147 -7.97 13.59 1.04
CA TRP A 147 -8.58 12.29 0.73
C TRP A 147 -8.33 11.27 1.84
N TRP A 148 -9.28 10.35 2.00
CA TRP A 148 -9.27 9.27 2.97
C TRP A 148 -9.70 7.97 2.31
N ILE A 149 -9.06 6.88 2.68
CA ILE A 149 -9.51 5.52 2.32
C ILE A 149 -10.62 5.10 3.30
N VAL A 150 -11.78 4.76 2.77
CA VAL A 150 -12.93 4.27 3.56
C VAL A 150 -13.00 2.74 3.55
N THR A 151 -12.75 2.14 2.38
CA THR A 151 -12.75 0.69 2.22
C THR A 151 -11.73 0.28 1.17
N VAL A 152 -11.01 -0.80 1.43
CA VAL A 152 -10.26 -1.57 0.44
C VAL A 152 -10.79 -3.00 0.46
N MET A 153 -11.37 -3.46 -0.64
CA MET A 153 -11.77 -4.84 -0.82
C MET A 153 -11.01 -5.41 -2.00
N TRP A 154 -10.45 -6.60 -1.86
CA TRP A 154 -9.67 -7.19 -2.94
C TRP A 154 -9.98 -8.67 -3.15
N ASP A 155 -9.84 -9.08 -4.41
CA ASP A 155 -9.80 -10.48 -4.80
C ASP A 155 -8.59 -10.74 -5.70
N GLN A 156 -8.05 -11.96 -5.60
CA GLN A 156 -6.87 -12.38 -6.36
C GLN A 156 -7.29 -13.13 -7.62
N GLU A 157 -6.44 -13.00 -8.64
CA GLU A 157 -6.53 -13.82 -9.85
C GLU A 157 -6.30 -15.30 -9.51
N ARG A 158 -7.14 -16.14 -10.07
CA ARG A 158 -7.09 -17.60 -9.96
C ARG A 158 -7.46 -18.22 -11.31
N PRO A 159 -7.20 -19.53 -11.56
CA PRO A 159 -7.61 -20.19 -12.79
C PRO A 159 -9.12 -20.10 -13.08
N ASP A 160 -9.95 -20.08 -12.03
CA ASP A 160 -11.40 -19.94 -12.09
C ASP A 160 -11.89 -18.48 -11.98
N ASN A 161 -10.98 -17.53 -11.80
CA ASN A 161 -11.25 -16.10 -11.67
C ASN A 161 -10.14 -15.26 -12.34
N PRO A 162 -9.98 -15.36 -13.68
CA PRO A 162 -8.96 -14.57 -14.39
C PRO A 162 -9.32 -13.08 -14.43
N ILE A 163 -8.32 -12.21 -14.39
CA ILE A 163 -8.56 -10.77 -14.54
C ILE A 163 -9.04 -10.48 -15.97
N PRO A 164 -10.22 -9.86 -16.15
CA PRO A 164 -10.71 -9.48 -17.47
C PRO A 164 -9.76 -8.49 -18.18
N ALA A 165 -9.53 -8.66 -19.49
CA ALA A 165 -8.59 -7.86 -20.28
C ALA A 165 -8.79 -6.35 -20.12
N LYS A 166 -10.03 -5.88 -20.02
CA LYS A 166 -10.35 -4.45 -19.81
C LYS A 166 -9.73 -3.84 -18.56
N TYR A 167 -9.30 -4.64 -17.57
CA TYR A 167 -8.64 -4.19 -16.35
C TYR A 167 -7.11 -4.35 -16.39
N LEU A 168 -6.56 -4.83 -17.50
CA LEU A 168 -5.12 -4.92 -17.75
C LEU A 168 -4.62 -3.77 -18.64
N GLU A 169 -5.53 -3.10 -19.33
CA GLU A 169 -5.21 -1.96 -20.19
C GLU A 169 -4.95 -0.71 -19.33
N ARG A 170 -3.82 -0.03 -19.57
CA ARG A 170 -3.58 1.28 -18.94
C ARG A 170 -4.58 2.29 -19.48
N ARG A 171 -5.47 2.76 -18.65
CA ARG A 171 -6.34 3.91 -18.97
C ARG A 171 -5.71 5.20 -18.41
N PRO A 172 -5.80 6.31 -19.15
CA PRO A 172 -5.37 7.61 -18.63
C PRO A 172 -6.16 7.96 -17.37
N PRO A 173 -5.60 8.79 -16.45
CA PRO A 173 -6.35 9.33 -15.34
C PRO A 173 -7.60 10.05 -15.85
N LEU A 174 -8.68 9.97 -15.11
CA LEU A 174 -9.88 10.77 -15.38
C LEU A 174 -9.52 12.24 -15.21
N ALA A 175 -9.86 13.04 -16.22
CA ALA A 175 -9.69 14.49 -16.20
C ALA A 175 -10.57 15.14 -15.10
#